data_9e4bf88ad802fca2670acd155a33ddd4
#
_entry.id   9e4bf88ad802fca2670acd155a33ddd4
#
_cell.length_a   1.000
_cell.length_b   1.000
_cell.length_c   1.000
_cell.angle_alpha   90.00
_cell.angle_beta   90.00
_cell.angle_gamma   90.00
#
_symmetry.space_group_name_H-M   'P 1'
#
loop_
_entity.id
_entity.type
_entity.pdbx_description
1 polymer ?
#
loop_
_entity_poly.entity_id
_entity_poly.type
_entity_poly.pdbx_seq_one_letter_code
_entity_poly.pdbx_strand_id
1 'polypeptide(L)'
;MSDNLDINEMNQAKEKTPRLSVLSELNGASIGVGIGLICIIIASLVFYIFMNLSPKKTVKVIDDADLFTSQELDDITDAAKKLSKEKDINVIIVTTKDKGKKYSNSDDDEKRFAEDFYMDHVKTVPLQNNSGVCILIDVTLDYQGGRFFWLYTYGTAHFAVDDDDCYSLFRKYINQLGSGEYGAAVEGITNDLRSYSYQSYGAIVFFTIIIPIGMALLFTGIATPKRRLDKMPAISTYSIPGSNVVVKSDAFLSKKVIHHESSSGGGGGFSGGGGGGFSGGGGGGFSGGGGGRF
;
A
#
# COMPACT_ATOMS: atom_id res chain seq x y z
N MET A 1 82.73 15.06 -9.95
CA MET A 1 81.99 13.88 -10.40
C MET A 1 80.55 14.13 -9.99
N SER A 2 79.78 14.52 -10.95
CA SER A 2 78.41 14.99 -10.79
C SER A 2 77.44 13.83 -10.85
N ASP A 3 76.67 13.61 -9.81
CA ASP A 3 75.56 12.70 -9.78
C ASP A 3 74.40 13.29 -10.59
N ASN A 4 74.30 12.89 -11.84
CA ASN A 4 73.07 13.04 -12.60
C ASN A 4 72.11 11.98 -12.12
N LEU A 5 71.34 12.27 -11.11
CA LEU A 5 70.16 11.51 -10.73
C LEU A 5 69.15 11.64 -11.87
N ASP A 6 68.87 10.48 -12.42
CA ASP A 6 68.06 10.32 -13.63
C ASP A 6 66.63 10.78 -13.43
N ILE A 7 66.29 11.99 -13.88
CA ILE A 7 64.95 12.62 -13.83
C ILE A 7 63.94 11.71 -14.53
N ASN A 8 64.38 10.80 -15.41
CA ASN A 8 63.52 9.84 -16.09
C ASN A 8 62.97 8.74 -15.19
N GLU A 9 63.72 8.29 -14.15
CA GLU A 9 63.20 7.32 -13.19
C GLU A 9 62.13 7.95 -12.26
N MET A 10 62.27 9.25 -11.90
CA MET A 10 61.28 9.96 -11.12
C MET A 10 59.99 10.21 -11.88
N ASN A 11 60.06 10.37 -13.20
CA ASN A 11 58.85 10.59 -14.04
C ASN A 11 58.12 9.24 -14.30
N GLN A 12 58.83 8.12 -14.37
CA GLN A 12 58.18 6.80 -14.49
C GLN A 12 57.49 6.33 -13.19
N ALA A 13 57.96 6.76 -12.02
CA ALA A 13 57.30 6.48 -10.76
C ALA A 13 55.98 7.28 -10.57
N LYS A 14 55.81 8.39 -11.31
CA LYS A 14 54.62 9.24 -11.24
C LYS A 14 53.47 8.75 -12.10
N GLU A 15 53.69 7.82 -13.02
CA GLU A 15 52.69 7.36 -13.98
C GLU A 15 51.96 6.08 -13.64
N LYS A 16 52.22 5.51 -12.47
CA LYS A 16 51.53 4.32 -11.97
C LYS A 16 50.80 4.55 -10.64
N THR A 17 50.07 5.63 -10.55
CA THR A 17 48.93 5.59 -9.62
C THR A 17 47.80 4.83 -10.34
N PRO A 18 47.45 3.62 -9.87
CA PRO A 18 46.35 2.92 -10.47
C PRO A 18 45.12 3.83 -10.25
N ARG A 19 44.48 4.26 -11.35
CA ARG A 19 43.16 4.79 -11.25
C ARG A 19 42.31 3.70 -10.63
N LEU A 20 42.13 3.76 -9.33
CA LEU A 20 41.20 2.94 -8.58
C LEU A 20 39.83 3.16 -9.22
N SER A 21 39.46 2.31 -10.17
CA SER A 21 38.08 2.29 -10.61
C SER A 21 37.26 1.90 -9.37
N VAL A 22 36.26 2.66 -9.04
CA VAL A 22 35.32 2.39 -7.93
C VAL A 22 34.83 0.93 -7.97
N LEU A 23 34.82 0.34 -9.18
CA LEU A 23 34.46 -1.05 -9.43
C LEU A 23 35.49 -2.09 -8.92
N SER A 24 36.78 -1.75 -8.82
CA SER A 24 37.83 -2.70 -8.38
C SER A 24 37.85 -2.90 -6.85
N GLU A 25 37.21 -2.00 -6.10
CA GLU A 25 37.06 -2.13 -4.64
C GLU A 25 35.79 -2.85 -4.20
N LEU A 26 34.88 -3.15 -5.15
CA LEU A 26 33.65 -3.87 -4.85
C LEU A 26 33.96 -5.34 -4.55
N ASN A 27 33.82 -5.71 -3.29
CA ASN A 27 33.85 -7.09 -2.85
C ASN A 27 32.65 -7.84 -3.47
N GLY A 28 32.81 -9.14 -3.80
CA GLY A 28 31.72 -9.97 -4.35
C GLY A 28 30.40 -9.88 -3.56
N ALA A 29 30.47 -9.72 -2.23
CA ALA A 29 29.31 -9.48 -1.39
C ALA A 29 28.61 -8.14 -1.69
N SER A 30 29.37 -7.07 -1.94
CA SER A 30 28.79 -5.74 -2.29
C SER A 30 28.13 -5.76 -3.66
N ILE A 31 28.71 -6.51 -4.61
CA ILE A 31 28.12 -6.71 -5.94
C ILE A 31 26.80 -7.49 -5.81
N GLY A 32 26.78 -8.56 -5.01
CA GLY A 32 25.59 -9.37 -4.76
C GLY A 32 24.45 -8.55 -4.15
N VAL A 33 24.74 -7.71 -3.17
CA VAL A 33 23.76 -6.79 -2.57
C VAL A 33 23.26 -5.77 -3.60
N GLY A 34 24.14 -5.22 -4.42
CA GLY A 34 23.79 -4.28 -5.49
C GLY A 34 22.84 -4.91 -6.53
N ILE A 35 23.16 -6.12 -6.98
CA ILE A 35 22.29 -6.86 -7.92
C ILE A 35 20.94 -7.18 -7.27
N GLY A 36 20.92 -7.61 -6.01
CA GLY A 36 19.71 -7.88 -5.26
C GLY A 36 18.81 -6.64 -5.16
N LEU A 37 19.37 -5.47 -4.88
CA LEU A 37 18.65 -4.20 -4.86
C LEU A 37 18.03 -3.86 -6.22
N ILE A 38 18.80 -4.01 -7.30
CA ILE A 38 18.31 -3.76 -8.66
C ILE A 38 17.16 -4.72 -8.99
N CYS A 39 17.28 -6.00 -8.66
CA CYS A 39 16.21 -6.98 -8.87
C CYS A 39 14.94 -6.61 -8.09
N ILE A 40 15.06 -6.15 -6.84
CA ILE A 40 13.92 -5.71 -6.04
C ILE A 40 13.26 -4.47 -6.64
N ILE A 41 14.06 -3.50 -7.09
CA ILE A 41 13.54 -2.28 -7.75
C ILE A 41 12.79 -2.66 -9.04
N ILE A 42 13.36 -3.54 -9.86
CA ILE A 42 12.70 -3.99 -11.09
C ILE A 42 11.42 -4.76 -10.77
N ALA A 43 11.46 -5.69 -9.81
CA ALA A 43 10.29 -6.45 -9.39
C ALA A 43 9.19 -5.54 -8.83
N SER A 44 9.55 -4.52 -8.05
CA SER A 44 8.60 -3.54 -7.53
C SER A 44 8.00 -2.65 -8.63
N LEU A 45 8.81 -2.28 -9.61
CA LEU A 45 8.33 -1.50 -10.76
C LEU A 45 7.37 -2.33 -11.62
N VAL A 46 7.70 -3.59 -11.89
CA VAL A 46 6.81 -4.51 -12.61
C VAL A 46 5.52 -4.73 -11.83
N PHE A 47 5.61 -4.94 -10.51
CA PHE A 47 4.45 -5.07 -9.64
C PHE A 47 3.60 -3.80 -9.63
N TYR A 48 4.23 -2.62 -9.53
CA TYR A 48 3.54 -1.34 -9.62
C TYR A 48 2.80 -1.17 -10.96
N ILE A 49 3.47 -1.49 -12.08
CA ILE A 49 2.84 -1.44 -13.42
C ILE A 49 1.67 -2.42 -13.47
N PHE A 50 1.84 -3.65 -12.97
CA PHE A 50 0.79 -4.66 -12.94
C PHE A 50 -0.42 -4.20 -12.12
N MET A 51 -0.19 -3.58 -10.95
CA MET A 51 -1.25 -3.04 -10.10
C MET A 51 -1.98 -1.86 -10.72
N ASN A 52 -1.29 -1.06 -11.55
CA ASN A 52 -1.90 0.07 -12.26
C ASN A 52 -2.43 -0.30 -13.67
N LEU A 53 -2.16 -1.52 -14.16
CA LEU A 53 -2.84 -2.08 -15.32
C LEU A 53 -4.24 -2.55 -14.90
N SER A 54 -5.01 -1.62 -14.33
CA SER A 54 -6.33 -1.91 -13.77
C SER A 54 -7.26 -2.42 -14.86
N PRO A 55 -8.04 -3.48 -14.59
CA PRO A 55 -9.14 -3.85 -15.47
C PRO A 55 -10.08 -2.66 -15.61
N LYS A 56 -10.73 -2.57 -16.74
CA LYS A 56 -11.73 -1.53 -16.99
C LYS A 56 -12.73 -1.50 -15.83
N LYS A 57 -12.87 -0.34 -15.19
CA LYS A 57 -13.79 -0.17 -14.07
C LYS A 57 -15.22 -0.45 -14.50
N THR A 58 -15.97 -1.03 -13.59
CA THR A 58 -17.38 -1.31 -13.78
C THR A 58 -18.18 -0.05 -13.49
N VAL A 59 -19.01 0.36 -14.46
CA VAL A 59 -20.02 1.38 -14.26
C VAL A 59 -21.36 0.76 -14.64
N LYS A 60 -22.28 0.71 -13.70
CA LYS A 60 -23.65 0.20 -13.93
C LYS A 60 -24.66 1.12 -13.27
N VAL A 61 -25.70 1.43 -14.01
CA VAL A 61 -26.92 2.08 -13.51
C VAL A 61 -28.06 1.11 -13.77
N ILE A 62 -28.73 0.68 -12.71
CA ILE A 62 -29.79 -0.32 -12.73
C ILE A 62 -31.01 0.32 -12.07
N ASP A 63 -32.05 0.59 -12.84
CA ASP A 63 -33.25 1.23 -12.38
C ASP A 63 -34.46 0.27 -12.37
N ASP A 64 -34.40 -0.71 -11.45
CA ASP A 64 -35.45 -1.72 -11.32
C ASP A 64 -36.76 -1.15 -10.71
N ALA A 65 -36.67 0.01 -10.12
CA ALA A 65 -37.82 0.68 -9.54
C ALA A 65 -38.53 1.66 -10.50
N ASP A 66 -37.96 1.85 -11.70
CA ASP A 66 -38.45 2.82 -12.70
C ASP A 66 -38.57 4.25 -12.13
N LEU A 67 -37.54 4.72 -11.43
CA LEU A 67 -37.53 6.03 -10.78
C LEU A 67 -36.98 7.14 -11.68
N PHE A 68 -36.23 6.79 -12.73
CA PHE A 68 -35.56 7.75 -13.60
C PHE A 68 -36.27 7.86 -14.94
N THR A 69 -36.39 9.06 -15.42
CA THR A 69 -36.73 9.31 -16.84
C THR A 69 -35.56 8.88 -17.73
N SER A 70 -35.81 8.66 -19.02
CA SER A 70 -34.74 8.29 -19.96
C SER A 70 -33.62 9.34 -20.02
N GLN A 71 -33.94 10.61 -19.90
CA GLN A 71 -32.94 11.68 -19.87
C GLN A 71 -32.11 11.64 -18.60
N GLU A 72 -32.74 11.49 -17.42
CA GLU A 72 -32.02 11.37 -16.15
C GLU A 72 -31.09 10.12 -16.12
N LEU A 73 -31.56 9.00 -16.71
CA LEU A 73 -30.74 7.80 -16.81
C LEU A 73 -29.48 8.02 -17.63
N ASP A 74 -29.59 8.77 -18.74
CA ASP A 74 -28.41 9.13 -19.56
C ASP A 74 -27.49 10.10 -18.80
N ASP A 75 -28.03 11.12 -18.14
CA ASP A 75 -27.25 12.11 -17.39
C ASP A 75 -26.53 11.46 -16.19
N ILE A 76 -27.20 10.59 -15.43
CA ILE A 76 -26.65 9.81 -14.32
C ILE A 76 -25.56 8.86 -14.82
N THR A 77 -25.81 8.18 -15.93
CA THR A 77 -24.84 7.24 -16.53
C THR A 77 -23.58 7.98 -16.94
N ASP A 78 -23.68 9.15 -17.52
CA ASP A 78 -22.55 9.95 -17.92
C ASP A 78 -21.79 10.55 -16.72
N ALA A 79 -22.50 10.99 -15.69
CA ALA A 79 -21.89 11.40 -14.41
C ALA A 79 -21.11 10.23 -13.76
N ALA A 80 -21.70 9.04 -13.73
CA ALA A 80 -21.06 7.83 -13.19
C ALA A 80 -19.81 7.42 -13.99
N LYS A 81 -19.84 7.50 -15.32
CA LYS A 81 -18.67 7.26 -16.17
C LYS A 81 -17.57 8.28 -15.94
N LYS A 82 -17.91 9.57 -15.78
CA LYS A 82 -16.94 10.62 -15.46
C LYS A 82 -16.29 10.37 -14.10
N LEU A 83 -17.09 10.11 -13.05
CA LEU A 83 -16.59 9.76 -11.71
C LEU A 83 -15.64 8.56 -11.77
N SER A 84 -16.08 7.48 -12.40
CA SER A 84 -15.29 6.26 -12.54
C SER A 84 -13.95 6.49 -13.25
N LYS A 85 -13.96 7.25 -14.33
CA LYS A 85 -12.75 7.56 -15.11
C LYS A 85 -11.79 8.48 -14.38
N GLU A 86 -12.31 9.52 -13.71
CA GLU A 86 -11.48 10.52 -13.03
C GLU A 86 -10.85 9.98 -11.74
N LYS A 87 -11.56 9.10 -11.04
CA LYS A 87 -11.15 8.60 -9.71
C LYS A 87 -10.65 7.16 -9.73
N ASP A 88 -10.68 6.49 -10.87
CA ASP A 88 -10.28 5.08 -11.06
C ASP A 88 -10.99 4.14 -10.09
N ILE A 89 -12.32 4.29 -9.96
CA ILE A 89 -13.19 3.50 -9.09
C ILE A 89 -14.36 2.87 -9.85
N ASN A 90 -14.93 1.82 -9.28
CA ASN A 90 -16.18 1.23 -9.75
C ASN A 90 -17.36 2.08 -9.26
N VAL A 91 -18.38 2.22 -10.08
CA VAL A 91 -19.59 3.00 -9.73
C VAL A 91 -20.82 2.17 -10.06
N ILE A 92 -21.56 1.80 -9.04
CA ILE A 92 -22.84 1.09 -9.16
C ILE A 92 -23.94 2.00 -8.63
N ILE A 93 -24.99 2.14 -9.38
CA ILE A 93 -26.20 2.86 -8.97
C ILE A 93 -27.36 1.90 -9.16
N VAL A 94 -28.13 1.69 -8.12
CA VAL A 94 -29.26 0.75 -8.14
C VAL A 94 -30.47 1.37 -7.47
N THR A 95 -31.60 1.29 -8.16
CA THR A 95 -32.91 1.52 -7.54
C THR A 95 -33.67 0.21 -7.47
N THR A 96 -34.40 -0.04 -6.42
CA THR A 96 -35.21 -1.26 -6.27
C THR A 96 -36.54 -1.02 -5.58
N LYS A 97 -37.49 -1.85 -5.89
CA LYS A 97 -38.78 -1.99 -5.20
C LYS A 97 -39.01 -3.40 -4.65
N ASP A 98 -38.03 -4.30 -4.89
CA ASP A 98 -38.04 -5.67 -4.39
C ASP A 98 -36.60 -6.20 -4.26
N LYS A 99 -36.15 -6.42 -3.06
CA LYS A 99 -34.79 -6.98 -2.74
C LYS A 99 -34.80 -8.51 -2.72
N GLY A 100 -35.92 -9.12 -3.01
CA GLY A 100 -36.09 -10.56 -2.88
C GLY A 100 -36.20 -11.01 -1.41
N LYS A 101 -36.46 -12.31 -1.21
CA LYS A 101 -36.71 -12.88 0.12
C LYS A 101 -35.50 -12.98 1.05
N LYS A 102 -34.30 -12.70 0.53
CA LYS A 102 -33.04 -12.79 1.30
C LYS A 102 -32.92 -11.64 2.31
N TYR A 103 -33.50 -10.48 1.99
CA TYR A 103 -33.34 -9.25 2.77
C TYR A 103 -34.69 -8.79 3.33
N SER A 104 -34.71 -8.43 4.60
CA SER A 104 -35.84 -7.75 5.23
C SER A 104 -35.78 -6.24 4.95
N ASN A 105 -36.77 -5.49 5.43
CA ASN A 105 -36.77 -4.02 5.37
C ASN A 105 -36.11 -3.40 6.60
N SER A 106 -35.17 -4.10 7.28
CA SER A 106 -34.38 -3.51 8.34
C SER A 106 -33.20 -2.73 7.75
N ASP A 107 -32.79 -1.67 8.42
CA ASP A 107 -31.66 -0.84 7.98
C ASP A 107 -30.37 -1.65 7.78
N ASP A 108 -30.18 -2.70 8.58
CA ASP A 108 -29.01 -3.57 8.46
C ASP A 108 -29.06 -4.48 7.22
N ASP A 109 -30.25 -4.94 6.85
CA ASP A 109 -30.44 -5.71 5.61
C ASP A 109 -30.35 -4.82 4.37
N GLU A 110 -30.78 -3.56 4.46
CA GLU A 110 -30.58 -2.56 3.39
C GLU A 110 -29.10 -2.32 3.10
N LYS A 111 -28.32 -2.10 4.15
CA LYS A 111 -26.88 -1.92 4.04
C LYS A 111 -26.20 -3.16 3.45
N ARG A 112 -26.59 -4.36 3.93
CA ARG A 112 -26.08 -5.62 3.42
C ARG A 112 -26.47 -5.86 1.97
N PHE A 113 -27.67 -5.46 1.56
CA PHE A 113 -28.09 -5.53 0.16
C PHE A 113 -27.19 -4.67 -0.73
N ALA A 114 -26.89 -3.44 -0.33
CA ALA A 114 -25.99 -2.57 -1.09
C ALA A 114 -24.58 -3.14 -1.21
N GLU A 115 -24.06 -3.72 -0.13
CA GLU A 115 -22.75 -4.39 -0.11
C GLU A 115 -22.74 -5.61 -1.03
N ASP A 116 -23.66 -6.54 -0.84
CA ASP A 116 -23.76 -7.76 -1.66
C ASP A 116 -23.95 -7.40 -3.14
N PHE A 117 -24.80 -6.41 -3.41
CA PHE A 117 -25.05 -5.94 -4.78
C PHE A 117 -23.80 -5.38 -5.45
N TYR A 118 -23.02 -4.61 -4.70
CA TYR A 118 -21.74 -4.11 -5.19
C TYR A 118 -20.78 -5.27 -5.50
N MET A 119 -20.61 -6.20 -4.56
CA MET A 119 -19.70 -7.34 -4.71
C MET A 119 -20.08 -8.27 -5.86
N ASP A 120 -21.37 -8.47 -6.09
CA ASP A 120 -21.86 -9.32 -7.18
C ASP A 120 -21.65 -8.68 -8.57
N HIS A 121 -21.61 -7.37 -8.64
CA HIS A 121 -21.51 -6.65 -9.92
C HIS A 121 -20.10 -6.16 -10.24
N VAL A 122 -19.20 -6.08 -9.25
CA VAL A 122 -17.81 -5.72 -9.43
C VAL A 122 -16.96 -6.97 -9.46
N LYS A 123 -16.25 -7.22 -10.58
CA LYS A 123 -15.28 -8.31 -10.65
C LYS A 123 -14.13 -8.02 -9.69
N THR A 124 -14.12 -8.69 -8.57
CA THR A 124 -13.02 -8.61 -7.62
C THR A 124 -11.83 -9.42 -8.15
N VAL A 125 -10.76 -8.75 -8.51
CA VAL A 125 -9.51 -9.39 -8.89
C VAL A 125 -8.53 -9.23 -7.73
N PRO A 126 -7.96 -10.32 -7.20
CA PRO A 126 -6.96 -10.22 -6.15
C PRO A 126 -5.82 -9.29 -6.55
N LEU A 127 -5.37 -8.48 -5.61
CA LEU A 127 -4.27 -7.51 -5.77
C LEU A 127 -4.56 -6.35 -6.74
N GLN A 128 -5.79 -6.19 -7.23
CA GLN A 128 -6.16 -5.05 -8.06
C GLN A 128 -7.07 -4.07 -7.30
N ASN A 129 -7.14 -2.85 -7.80
CA ASN A 129 -8.02 -1.84 -7.23
C ASN A 129 -9.48 -2.16 -7.55
N ASN A 130 -10.16 -2.80 -6.60
CA ASN A 130 -11.59 -3.08 -6.66
C ASN A 130 -12.44 -2.00 -5.99
N SER A 131 -11.83 -0.88 -5.63
CA SER A 131 -12.48 0.22 -4.92
C SER A 131 -13.62 0.82 -5.70
N GLY A 132 -14.62 1.30 -5.00
CA GLY A 132 -15.75 1.96 -5.62
C GLY A 132 -16.88 2.32 -4.68
N VAL A 133 -17.97 2.72 -5.27
CA VAL A 133 -19.18 3.15 -4.56
C VAL A 133 -20.42 2.45 -5.12
N CYS A 134 -21.40 2.21 -4.24
CA CYS A 134 -22.75 1.80 -4.61
C CYS A 134 -23.77 2.76 -4.03
N ILE A 135 -24.57 3.37 -4.89
CA ILE A 135 -25.71 4.21 -4.50
C ILE A 135 -26.96 3.35 -4.60
N LEU A 136 -27.59 3.09 -3.46
CA LEU A 136 -28.86 2.37 -3.36
C LEU A 136 -30.00 3.31 -3.05
N ILE A 137 -31.08 3.19 -3.80
CA ILE A 137 -32.40 3.75 -3.46
C ILE A 137 -33.39 2.60 -3.43
N ASP A 138 -33.87 2.27 -2.25
CA ASP A 138 -34.97 1.32 -2.09
C ASP A 138 -36.27 2.05 -1.81
N VAL A 139 -37.26 1.80 -2.65
CA VAL A 139 -38.60 2.32 -2.52
C VAL A 139 -39.60 1.24 -2.09
N THR A 140 -39.13 0.10 -1.65
CA THR A 140 -39.97 -0.92 -1.01
C THR A 140 -40.64 -0.30 0.23
N LEU A 141 -41.95 -0.23 0.23
CA LEU A 141 -42.66 0.28 1.39
C LEU A 141 -42.60 -0.73 2.53
N ASP A 142 -41.98 -0.33 3.62
CA ASP A 142 -42.03 -1.08 4.88
C ASP A 142 -43.30 -0.82 5.68
N TYR A 143 -43.45 -1.39 6.87
CA TYR A 143 -44.56 -1.12 7.78
C TYR A 143 -44.69 0.36 8.17
N GLN A 144 -43.63 1.13 8.03
CA GLN A 144 -43.56 2.55 8.35
C GLN A 144 -43.67 3.42 7.09
N GLY A 145 -43.72 2.82 5.91
CA GLY A 145 -43.84 3.53 4.62
C GLY A 145 -42.60 4.32 4.24
N GLY A 146 -41.45 4.03 4.84
CA GLY A 146 -40.18 4.72 4.59
C GLY A 146 -39.43 4.14 3.39
N ARG A 147 -38.90 5.04 2.59
CA ARG A 147 -37.91 4.69 1.55
C ARG A 147 -36.54 4.75 2.15
N PHE A 148 -35.55 4.03 1.57
CA PHE A 148 -34.23 3.95 2.09
C PHE A 148 -33.18 4.38 1.06
N PHE A 149 -32.22 5.17 1.51
CA PHE A 149 -31.06 5.54 0.72
C PHE A 149 -29.79 5.03 1.43
N TRP A 150 -28.86 4.47 0.67
CA TRP A 150 -27.56 4.11 1.18
C TRP A 150 -26.47 4.38 0.16
N LEU A 151 -25.42 5.09 0.59
CA LEU A 151 -24.19 5.25 -0.15
C LEU A 151 -23.15 4.32 0.47
N TYR A 152 -22.91 3.19 -0.17
CA TYR A 152 -21.87 2.23 0.20
C TYR A 152 -20.55 2.60 -0.45
N THR A 153 -19.45 2.54 0.31
CA THR A 153 -18.10 2.81 -0.15
C THR A 153 -17.17 1.63 0.17
N TYR A 154 -16.27 1.30 -0.75
CA TYR A 154 -15.37 0.17 -0.64
C TYR A 154 -13.93 0.52 -1.03
N GLY A 155 -12.96 0.01 -0.27
CA GLY A 155 -11.54 0.17 -0.55
C GLY A 155 -11.07 1.62 -0.45
N THR A 156 -10.34 2.11 -1.45
CA THR A 156 -9.84 3.50 -1.43
C THR A 156 -10.95 4.55 -1.52
N ALA A 157 -12.13 4.17 -1.99
CA ALA A 157 -13.27 5.06 -1.99
C ALA A 157 -13.76 5.35 -0.56
N HIS A 158 -13.71 4.36 0.34
CA HIS A 158 -14.05 4.56 1.75
C HIS A 158 -13.04 5.46 2.49
N PHE A 159 -11.76 5.43 2.12
CA PHE A 159 -10.78 6.38 2.67
C PHE A 159 -10.96 7.81 2.16
N ALA A 160 -11.55 7.97 0.98
CA ALA A 160 -11.81 9.27 0.39
C ALA A 160 -13.13 9.88 0.85
N VAL A 161 -14.12 9.03 1.08
CA VAL A 161 -15.50 9.37 1.44
C VAL A 161 -15.88 8.43 2.58
N ASP A 162 -15.69 8.89 3.79
CA ASP A 162 -15.97 8.11 4.99
C ASP A 162 -17.49 8.10 5.32
N ASP A 163 -17.85 7.45 6.43
CA ASP A 163 -19.24 7.33 6.83
C ASP A 163 -19.88 8.69 7.12
N ASP A 164 -19.15 9.63 7.71
CA ASP A 164 -19.64 10.97 8.02
C ASP A 164 -19.86 11.79 6.74
N ASP A 165 -18.99 11.66 5.77
CA ASP A 165 -19.13 12.23 4.43
C ASP A 165 -20.36 11.68 3.71
N CYS A 166 -20.55 10.36 3.75
CA CYS A 166 -21.72 9.68 3.18
C CYS A 166 -23.03 10.20 3.82
N TYR A 167 -23.09 10.32 5.15
CA TYR A 167 -24.24 10.92 5.84
C TYR A 167 -24.43 12.39 5.50
N SER A 168 -23.37 13.13 5.28
CA SER A 168 -23.43 14.55 4.90
C SER A 168 -24.01 14.72 3.50
N LEU A 169 -23.60 13.86 2.54
CA LEU A 169 -24.19 13.80 1.20
C LEU A 169 -25.66 13.43 1.26
N PHE A 170 -26.04 12.39 2.01
CA PHE A 170 -27.43 12.03 2.20
C PHE A 170 -28.27 13.22 2.71
N ARG A 171 -27.81 13.89 3.78
CA ARG A 171 -28.50 15.05 4.34
C ARG A 171 -28.60 16.22 3.37
N LYS A 172 -27.60 16.42 2.52
CA LYS A 172 -27.64 17.46 1.49
C LYS A 172 -28.76 17.24 0.47
N TYR A 173 -29.01 15.99 0.10
CA TYR A 173 -29.98 15.63 -0.95
C TYR A 173 -31.29 15.03 -0.43
N ILE A 174 -31.49 14.95 0.89
CA ILE A 174 -32.67 14.32 1.50
C ILE A 174 -33.99 14.95 1.06
N ASN A 175 -34.02 16.27 0.82
CA ASN A 175 -35.22 16.95 0.37
C ASN A 175 -35.61 16.55 -1.07
N GLN A 176 -34.65 16.41 -1.96
CA GLN A 176 -34.87 15.95 -3.33
C GLN A 176 -35.29 14.48 -3.36
N LEU A 177 -34.65 13.64 -2.56
CA LEU A 177 -35.05 12.24 -2.38
C LEU A 177 -36.49 12.17 -1.83
N GLY A 178 -36.81 12.99 -0.84
CA GLY A 178 -38.15 13.07 -0.23
C GLY A 178 -39.23 13.54 -1.18
N SER A 179 -38.93 14.51 -2.06
CA SER A 179 -39.88 15.04 -3.07
C SER A 179 -40.03 14.13 -4.29
N GLY A 180 -39.21 13.06 -4.41
CA GLY A 180 -39.24 12.16 -5.57
C GLY A 180 -38.37 12.62 -6.74
N GLU A 181 -37.51 13.64 -6.54
CA GLU A 181 -36.55 14.12 -7.54
C GLU A 181 -35.28 13.24 -7.52
N TYR A 182 -35.47 11.93 -7.72
CA TYR A 182 -34.41 10.94 -7.57
C TYR A 182 -33.25 11.13 -8.54
N GLY A 183 -33.56 11.42 -9.81
CA GLY A 183 -32.55 11.64 -10.85
C GLY A 183 -31.63 12.78 -10.50
N ALA A 184 -32.17 13.93 -10.12
CA ALA A 184 -31.40 15.09 -9.71
C ALA A 184 -30.55 14.84 -8.46
N ALA A 185 -31.11 14.10 -7.48
CA ALA A 185 -30.39 13.74 -6.26
C ALA A 185 -29.20 12.84 -6.57
N VAL A 186 -29.38 11.77 -7.35
CA VAL A 186 -28.30 10.80 -7.70
C VAL A 186 -27.25 11.45 -8.56
N GLU A 187 -27.63 12.25 -9.55
CA GLU A 187 -26.68 13.02 -10.37
C GLU A 187 -25.86 13.97 -9.50
N GLY A 188 -26.52 14.72 -8.62
CA GLY A 188 -25.88 15.65 -7.69
C GLY A 188 -24.88 14.94 -6.77
N ILE A 189 -25.26 13.83 -6.12
CA ILE A 189 -24.40 13.02 -5.29
C ILE A 189 -23.19 12.51 -6.10
N THR A 190 -23.43 11.99 -7.29
CA THR A 190 -22.37 11.46 -8.17
C THR A 190 -21.38 12.56 -8.57
N ASN A 191 -21.86 13.77 -8.83
CA ASN A 191 -21.00 14.92 -9.12
C ASN A 191 -20.23 15.41 -7.89
N ASP A 192 -20.86 15.42 -6.71
CA ASP A 192 -20.18 15.79 -5.45
C ASP A 192 -19.06 14.77 -5.10
N LEU A 193 -19.29 13.48 -5.30
CA LEU A 193 -18.29 12.44 -5.11
C LEU A 193 -17.01 12.71 -5.92
N ARG A 194 -17.07 13.42 -7.04
CA ARG A 194 -15.90 13.81 -7.82
C ARG A 194 -15.03 14.86 -7.14
N SER A 195 -15.56 15.60 -6.19
CA SER A 195 -14.79 16.61 -5.45
C SER A 195 -13.84 16.02 -4.41
N TYR A 196 -14.08 14.79 -3.97
CA TYR A 196 -13.26 14.12 -2.99
C TYR A 196 -11.92 13.65 -3.57
N SER A 197 -10.90 13.54 -2.69
CA SER A 197 -9.55 13.13 -3.07
C SER A 197 -9.37 11.64 -2.87
N TYR A 198 -9.38 10.87 -3.95
CA TYR A 198 -9.16 9.43 -3.90
C TYR A 198 -7.66 9.12 -4.01
N GLN A 199 -7.16 8.31 -3.09
CA GLN A 199 -5.76 7.88 -3.14
C GLN A 199 -5.59 6.69 -4.07
N SER A 200 -4.48 6.68 -4.82
CA SER A 200 -4.13 5.53 -5.66
C SER A 200 -3.76 4.33 -4.80
N TYR A 201 -4.50 3.24 -4.93
CA TYR A 201 -4.21 1.97 -4.26
C TYR A 201 -2.78 1.47 -4.55
N GLY A 202 -2.35 1.57 -5.79
CA GLY A 202 -0.99 1.19 -6.19
C GLY A 202 0.10 2.01 -5.50
N ALA A 203 -0.13 3.31 -5.29
CA ALA A 203 0.80 4.15 -4.55
C ALA A 203 0.88 3.75 -3.08
N ILE A 204 -0.25 3.46 -2.43
CA ILE A 204 -0.27 3.01 -1.03
C ILE A 204 0.54 1.72 -0.88
N VAL A 205 0.28 0.70 -1.71
CA VAL A 205 1.00 -0.59 -1.68
C VAL A 205 2.49 -0.37 -1.97
N PHE A 206 2.83 0.45 -2.94
CA PHE A 206 4.20 0.77 -3.28
C PHE A 206 4.96 1.37 -2.08
N PHE A 207 4.42 2.42 -1.47
CA PHE A 207 5.10 3.09 -0.36
C PHE A 207 5.16 2.24 0.91
N THR A 208 4.14 1.45 1.23
CA THR A 208 4.11 0.62 2.44
C THR A 208 5.04 -0.59 2.37
N ILE A 209 5.33 -1.12 1.20
CA ILE A 209 6.19 -2.30 1.04
C ILE A 209 7.60 -1.91 0.64
N ILE A 210 7.75 -1.04 -0.37
CA ILE A 210 9.06 -0.77 -0.99
C ILE A 210 9.95 0.09 -0.11
N ILE A 211 9.39 1.11 0.55
CA ILE A 211 10.20 1.99 1.42
C ILE A 211 10.82 1.22 2.59
N PRO A 212 10.08 0.42 3.39
CA PRO A 212 10.68 -0.34 4.48
C PRO A 212 11.75 -1.34 4.02
N ILE A 213 11.52 -2.03 2.90
CA ILE A 213 12.51 -2.96 2.34
C ILE A 213 13.76 -2.20 1.89
N GLY A 214 13.61 -1.08 1.19
CA GLY A 214 14.73 -0.25 0.77
C GLY A 214 15.54 0.28 1.96
N MET A 215 14.87 0.76 3.00
CA MET A 215 15.52 1.24 4.22
C MET A 215 16.26 0.11 4.96
N ALA A 216 15.67 -1.08 5.07
CA ALA A 216 16.30 -2.23 5.71
C ALA A 216 17.58 -2.64 4.98
N LEU A 217 17.58 -2.65 3.65
CA LEU A 217 18.75 -2.99 2.83
C LEU A 217 19.83 -1.92 2.91
N LEU A 218 19.46 -0.63 2.90
CA LEU A 218 20.42 0.47 3.10
C LEU A 218 21.05 0.37 4.48
N PHE A 219 20.26 0.15 5.53
CA PHE A 219 20.77 0.01 6.89
C PHE A 219 21.73 -1.17 7.00
N THR A 220 21.38 -2.33 6.41
CA THR A 220 22.25 -3.51 6.42
C THR A 220 23.55 -3.26 5.66
N GLY A 221 23.50 -2.57 4.52
CA GLY A 221 24.68 -2.19 3.74
C GLY A 221 25.63 -1.24 4.48
N ILE A 222 25.09 -0.32 5.28
CA ILE A 222 25.87 0.64 6.08
C ILE A 222 26.38 -0.02 7.37
N ALA A 223 25.54 -0.82 8.03
CA ALA A 223 25.83 -1.40 9.33
C ALA A 223 26.79 -2.62 9.28
N THR A 224 26.98 -3.24 8.09
CA THR A 224 28.01 -4.29 7.95
C THR A 224 29.39 -3.64 7.88
N PRO A 225 30.16 -3.62 8.98
CA PRO A 225 31.50 -3.08 8.94
C PRO A 225 32.30 -3.94 7.96
N LYS A 226 32.96 -3.31 7.02
CA LYS A 226 33.99 -3.97 6.20
C LYS A 226 35.01 -4.55 7.21
N ARG A 227 34.86 -5.82 7.55
CA ARG A 227 35.94 -6.52 8.25
C ARG A 227 37.12 -6.51 7.29
N ARG A 228 38.03 -5.56 7.45
CA ARG A 228 39.35 -5.67 6.92
C ARG A 228 39.93 -6.92 7.63
N LEU A 229 40.06 -8.00 6.90
CA LEU A 229 40.96 -9.06 7.32
C LEU A 229 42.31 -8.36 7.30
N ASP A 230 42.72 -7.84 8.47
CA ASP A 230 44.10 -7.42 8.66
C ASP A 230 44.93 -8.64 8.30
N LYS A 231 45.72 -8.51 7.23
CA LYS A 231 46.67 -9.53 6.86
C LYS A 231 47.49 -9.77 8.11
N MET A 232 47.41 -10.96 8.67
CA MET A 232 48.26 -11.31 9.78
C MET A 232 49.67 -10.87 9.42
N PRO A 233 50.32 -10.04 10.25
CA PRO A 233 51.67 -9.60 9.96
C PRO A 233 52.53 -10.85 9.77
N ALA A 234 53.30 -10.88 8.71
CA ALA A 234 54.14 -11.99 8.42
C ALA A 234 55.05 -12.27 9.64
N ILE A 235 55.19 -13.54 10.01
CA ILE A 235 56.05 -13.95 11.15
C ILE A 235 57.42 -13.30 11.07
N SER A 236 57.93 -13.10 9.86
CA SER A 236 59.20 -12.39 9.59
C SER A 236 59.25 -10.95 10.11
N THR A 237 58.05 -10.28 10.34
CA THR A 237 57.99 -8.90 10.87
C THR A 237 58.32 -8.85 12.37
N TYR A 238 58.17 -9.97 13.07
CA TYR A 238 58.43 -10.09 14.52
C TYR A 238 59.65 -10.98 14.87
N SER A 239 60.24 -11.64 13.88
CA SER A 239 61.43 -12.43 14.12
C SER A 239 62.68 -11.59 13.94
N ILE A 240 63.49 -11.45 14.99
CA ILE A 240 64.80 -10.86 14.89
C ILE A 240 65.70 -11.89 14.13
N PRO A 241 66.39 -11.48 13.03
CA PRO A 241 67.29 -12.39 12.34
C PRO A 241 68.35 -12.96 13.30
N GLY A 242 68.35 -14.25 13.44
CA GLY A 242 69.29 -14.95 14.32
C GLY A 242 68.76 -15.35 15.70
N SER A 243 67.47 -15.05 16.01
CA SER A 243 66.85 -15.54 17.25
C SER A 243 66.40 -16.98 17.10
N ASN A 244 67.04 -17.91 17.87
CA ASN A 244 66.62 -19.29 18.02
C ASN A 244 65.64 -19.38 19.20
N VAL A 245 64.46 -19.91 18.99
CA VAL A 245 63.48 -20.21 20.08
C VAL A 245 64.03 -21.44 20.79
N VAL A 246 64.56 -21.27 21.99
CA VAL A 246 65.19 -22.33 22.78
C VAL A 246 64.14 -23.15 23.55
N VAL A 247 62.96 -22.70 23.75
CA VAL A 247 61.86 -23.35 24.51
C VAL A 247 60.64 -23.55 23.65
N LYS A 248 60.25 -24.79 23.41
CA LYS A 248 59.04 -25.21 22.67
C LYS A 248 58.01 -25.79 23.62
N SER A 249 57.71 -25.17 24.74
CA SER A 249 56.68 -25.64 25.63
C SER A 249 55.57 -24.56 25.73
N ASP A 250 54.41 -24.88 25.20
CA ASP A 250 53.19 -24.12 25.44
C ASP A 250 52.53 -24.68 26.72
N ALA A 251 52.53 -23.88 27.78
CA ALA A 251 51.79 -24.20 28.98
C ALA A 251 50.46 -23.38 28.95
N PHE A 252 49.32 -24.06 28.85
CA PHE A 252 48.03 -23.45 28.99
C PHE A 252 47.84 -22.99 30.44
N LEU A 253 47.86 -21.69 30.67
CA LEU A 253 47.85 -21.12 32.02
C LEU A 253 46.45 -20.95 32.58
N SER A 254 45.46 -20.50 31.77
CA SER A 254 44.08 -20.47 32.17
C SER A 254 43.13 -20.03 31.00
N LYS A 255 41.91 -20.47 31.08
CA LYS A 255 40.83 -19.95 30.24
C LYS A 255 39.77 -19.30 31.11
N LYS A 256 39.60 -17.98 31.03
CA LYS A 256 38.50 -17.27 31.66
C LYS A 256 37.35 -17.18 30.72
N VAL A 257 36.24 -17.86 31.00
CA VAL A 257 34.97 -17.70 30.26
C VAL A 257 34.16 -16.66 31.01
N ILE A 258 33.94 -15.53 30.37
CA ILE A 258 33.02 -14.52 30.89
C ILE A 258 31.64 -14.79 30.26
N HIS A 259 30.71 -15.25 31.08
CA HIS A 259 29.32 -15.32 30.69
C HIS A 259 28.69 -13.91 30.85
N HIS A 260 28.30 -13.29 29.74
CA HIS A 260 27.41 -12.17 29.79
C HIS A 260 25.99 -12.70 29.87
N GLU A 261 25.39 -12.55 31.04
CA GLU A 261 23.94 -12.72 31.16
C GLU A 261 23.26 -11.56 30.42
N SER A 262 22.59 -11.86 29.31
CA SER A 262 21.68 -10.94 28.67
C SER A 262 20.41 -10.90 29.54
N SER A 263 20.26 -9.86 30.37
CA SER A 263 19.02 -9.55 31.01
C SER A 263 17.97 -9.23 29.92
N SER A 264 17.05 -10.13 29.71
CA SER A 264 15.83 -9.90 28.96
C SER A 264 14.93 -8.98 29.80
N GLY A 265 15.08 -7.68 29.57
CA GLY A 265 14.21 -6.64 30.11
C GLY A 265 12.85 -6.71 29.43
N GLY A 266 11.84 -6.77 30.28
CA GLY A 266 10.45 -7.06 30.05
C GLY A 266 9.72 -6.15 29.10
N GLY A 267 8.66 -6.71 28.53
CA GLY A 267 7.72 -6.13 27.65
C GLY A 267 6.98 -4.91 28.21
N GLY A 268 6.94 -3.86 27.41
CA GLY A 268 5.99 -2.77 27.53
C GLY A 268 4.76 -3.09 26.69
N GLY A 269 3.67 -3.47 27.37
CA GLY A 269 2.36 -3.63 26.74
C GLY A 269 1.82 -2.26 26.34
N PHE A 270 1.52 -2.06 25.06
CA PHE A 270 0.65 -0.97 24.59
C PHE A 270 -0.80 -1.47 24.65
N SER A 271 -1.49 -1.11 25.70
CA SER A 271 -2.94 -1.14 25.72
C SER A 271 -3.45 0.20 25.18
N GLY A 272 -3.88 0.22 23.93
CA GLY A 272 -4.61 1.31 23.30
C GLY A 272 -6.01 0.82 22.95
N GLY A 273 -6.97 1.10 23.85
CA GLY A 273 -8.38 0.88 23.58
C GLY A 273 -8.90 1.93 22.61
N GLY A 274 -9.58 1.49 21.56
CA GLY A 274 -10.32 2.28 20.62
C GLY A 274 -11.29 1.34 19.90
N GLY A 275 -12.52 1.21 20.45
CA GLY A 275 -13.57 0.41 19.89
C GLY A 275 -14.12 1.08 18.63
N GLY A 276 -13.74 0.60 17.46
CA GLY A 276 -14.45 0.79 16.22
C GLY A 276 -14.88 -0.60 15.75
N GLY A 277 -16.20 -0.83 15.71
CA GLY A 277 -16.74 -2.10 15.30
C GLY A 277 -16.43 -2.33 13.83
N PHE A 278 -15.48 -3.24 13.58
CA PHE A 278 -15.26 -3.78 12.25
C PHE A 278 -16.20 -4.96 12.06
N SER A 279 -17.24 -4.80 11.22
CA SER A 279 -18.00 -5.94 10.75
C SER A 279 -17.15 -6.67 9.71
N GLY A 280 -16.56 -7.79 10.16
CA GLY A 280 -15.74 -8.63 9.29
C GLY A 280 -16.60 -9.41 8.31
N GLY A 281 -16.69 -8.94 7.08
CA GLY A 281 -17.04 -9.72 5.90
C GLY A 281 -15.76 -10.10 5.15
N GLY A 282 -15.56 -11.40 4.87
CA GLY A 282 -14.31 -11.94 4.34
C GLY A 282 -13.92 -11.36 2.98
N GLY A 283 -12.81 -10.64 2.98
CA GLY A 283 -12.16 -10.10 1.80
C GLY A 283 -11.55 -8.75 2.15
N GLY A 284 -10.33 -8.74 2.61
CA GLY A 284 -9.51 -7.63 3.13
C GLY A 284 -9.63 -6.23 2.51
N GLY A 285 -10.81 -5.64 2.51
CA GLY A 285 -11.06 -4.27 2.10
C GLY A 285 -11.80 -3.54 3.20
N PHE A 286 -11.42 -2.27 3.44
CA PHE A 286 -12.20 -1.38 4.28
C PHE A 286 -13.47 -0.98 3.52
N SER A 287 -14.59 -1.06 4.19
CA SER A 287 -15.89 -0.68 3.64
C SER A 287 -16.72 0.05 4.68
N GLY A 288 -17.63 0.88 4.22
CA GLY A 288 -18.54 1.61 5.06
C GLY A 288 -19.64 2.29 4.23
N GLY A 289 -20.27 3.29 4.76
CA GLY A 289 -21.28 4.05 4.06
C GLY A 289 -22.16 4.89 4.98
N GLY A 290 -23.07 5.63 4.39
CA GLY A 290 -23.99 6.47 5.12
C GLY A 290 -25.31 6.66 4.35
N GLY A 291 -26.35 6.91 5.10
CA GLY A 291 -27.69 7.09 4.55
C GLY A 291 -28.76 6.87 5.61
N GLY A 292 -29.97 6.59 5.18
CA GLY A 292 -31.08 6.36 6.07
C GLY A 292 -32.42 6.43 5.36
N ARG A 293 -33.48 6.43 6.15
CA ARG A 293 -34.84 6.57 5.62
C ARG A 293 -35.20 8.01 5.32
N PHE A 294 -36.08 8.22 4.35
CA PHE A 294 -36.50 9.53 3.89
C PHE A 294 -37.97 9.56 3.39
#